data_f8e0761e36899f6be3eea41c8846c8e9
#
_entry.id   f8e0761e36899f6be3eea41c8846c8e9
#
_cell.length_a   1.000
_cell.length_b   1.000
_cell.length_c   1.000
_cell.angle_alpha   90.00
_cell.angle_beta   90.00
_cell.angle_gamma   90.00
#
_symmetry.space_group_name_H-M   'P 1'
#
loop_
_entity.id
_entity.type
_entity.pdbx_description
1 polymer ?
#
loop_
_entity_poly.entity_id
_entity_poly.type
_entity_poly.pdbx_seq_one_letter_code
_entity_poly.pdbx_strand_id
1 'polypeptide(L)'
;IGSPHLNLMEQGKRDIDIYDQDTAWLRESDIVIAECTCPSLGVGYELAYAEKMGKPCHIFYDRTKTQLSAMLTGNPYFHIHPYETEEQIYRVIDTLLQNK
;
A
#
# COMPACT_ATOMS: atom_id res chain seq x y z
N ILE A 1 -1.91 -5.01 -1.56
CA ILE A 1 -0.47 -5.05 -1.32
C ILE A 1 -0.20 -5.27 0.17
N GLY A 2 0.70 -6.20 0.48
CA GLY A 2 1.07 -6.50 1.85
C GLY A 2 0.05 -7.31 2.63
N SER A 3 -0.85 -8.01 1.95
CA SER A 3 -1.83 -8.85 2.60
C SER A 3 -1.16 -10.10 3.20
N PRO A 4 -1.50 -10.48 4.45
CA PRO A 4 -0.89 -11.66 5.07
C PRO A 4 -1.07 -12.96 4.30
N HIS A 5 -2.17 -13.12 3.59
CA HIS A 5 -2.38 -14.37 2.84
C HIS A 5 -1.43 -14.52 1.64
N LEU A 6 -0.84 -13.42 1.17
CA LEU A 6 0.16 -13.51 0.11
C LEU A 6 1.38 -14.30 0.58
N ASN A 7 1.74 -14.20 1.84
CA ASN A 7 2.86 -14.95 2.38
C ASN A 7 2.65 -16.45 2.26
N LEU A 8 1.41 -16.91 2.43
CA LEU A 8 1.08 -18.33 2.26
C LEU A 8 1.17 -18.73 0.80
N MET A 9 0.69 -17.89 -0.11
CA MET A 9 0.75 -18.14 -1.54
C MET A 9 2.19 -18.11 -2.08
N GLU A 10 3.03 -17.34 -1.44
CA GLU A 10 4.42 -17.16 -1.86
C GLU A 10 5.35 -18.26 -1.34
N GLN A 11 4.88 -19.09 -0.41
CA GLN A 11 5.70 -20.19 0.08
C GLN A 11 6.08 -21.12 -1.06
N GLY A 12 7.37 -21.44 -1.14
CA GLY A 12 7.89 -22.31 -2.19
C GLY A 12 8.26 -21.60 -3.49
N LYS A 13 7.98 -20.29 -3.60
CA LYS A 13 8.42 -19.51 -4.76
C LYS A 13 9.81 -18.96 -4.52
N ARG A 14 10.57 -18.76 -5.61
CA ARG A 14 11.86 -18.09 -5.53
C ARG A 14 11.63 -16.58 -5.34
N ASP A 15 12.63 -15.92 -4.76
CA ASP A 15 12.56 -14.47 -4.55
C ASP A 15 12.31 -13.70 -5.85
N ILE A 16 12.96 -14.12 -6.94
CA ILE A 16 12.77 -13.44 -8.22
C ILE A 16 11.35 -13.56 -8.74
N ASP A 17 10.70 -14.69 -8.48
CA ASP A 17 9.31 -14.89 -8.91
C ASP A 17 8.37 -13.97 -8.13
N ILE A 18 8.60 -13.79 -6.84
CA ILE A 18 7.83 -12.88 -6.01
C ILE A 18 8.03 -11.44 -6.48
N TYR A 19 9.28 -11.03 -6.70
CA TYR A 19 9.59 -9.69 -7.17
C TYR A 19 8.93 -9.40 -8.52
N ASP A 20 9.04 -10.32 -9.46
CA ASP A 20 8.47 -10.15 -10.79
C ASP A 20 6.94 -10.05 -10.75
N GLN A 21 6.30 -10.88 -9.92
CA GLN A 21 4.84 -10.87 -9.77
C GLN A 21 4.35 -9.56 -9.16
N ASP A 22 4.96 -9.14 -8.06
CA ASP A 22 4.53 -7.94 -7.35
C ASP A 22 4.75 -6.68 -8.18
N THR A 23 5.89 -6.57 -8.87
CA THR A 23 6.16 -5.42 -9.71
C THR A 23 5.26 -5.40 -10.95
N ALA A 24 4.90 -6.57 -11.47
CA ALA A 24 3.95 -6.65 -12.58
C ALA A 24 2.57 -6.13 -12.15
N TRP A 25 2.10 -6.51 -10.96
CA TRP A 25 0.84 -6.02 -10.43
C TRP A 25 0.84 -4.50 -10.27
N LEU A 26 1.94 -3.94 -9.78
CA LEU A 26 2.08 -2.49 -9.65
C LEU A 26 1.99 -1.80 -11.02
N ARG A 27 2.68 -2.32 -12.02
CA ARG A 27 2.65 -1.74 -13.36
C ARG A 27 1.27 -1.78 -14.00
N GLU A 28 0.48 -2.80 -13.68
CA GLU A 28 -0.87 -2.99 -14.24
C GLU A 28 -1.94 -2.25 -13.45
N SER A 29 -1.62 -1.76 -12.26
CA SER A 29 -2.60 -1.10 -11.39
C SER A 29 -2.85 0.33 -11.83
N ASP A 30 -4.09 0.80 -11.66
CA ASP A 30 -4.45 2.21 -11.86
C ASP A 30 -4.26 3.01 -10.60
N ILE A 31 -4.33 2.35 -9.44
CA ILE A 31 -4.26 2.96 -8.13
C ILE A 31 -3.67 1.94 -7.16
N VAL A 32 -2.88 2.42 -6.21
CA VAL A 32 -2.28 1.57 -5.19
C VAL A 32 -2.84 1.96 -3.82
N ILE A 33 -3.36 0.98 -3.11
CA ILE A 33 -3.89 1.16 -1.76
C ILE A 33 -3.10 0.25 -0.83
N ALA A 34 -2.50 0.84 0.21
CA ALA A 34 -1.67 0.12 1.16
C ALA A 34 -2.10 0.41 2.58
N GLU A 35 -2.14 -0.63 3.41
CA GLU A 35 -2.37 -0.51 4.86
C GLU A 35 -1.03 -0.68 5.56
N CYS A 36 -0.55 0.37 6.21
CA CYS A 36 0.82 0.45 6.72
C CYS A 36 0.90 0.55 8.24
N THR A 37 -0.09 0.01 8.97
CA THR A 37 -0.05 0.00 10.43
C THR A 37 1.15 -0.79 10.95
N CYS A 38 1.46 -1.92 10.31
CA CYS A 38 2.65 -2.70 10.65
C CYS A 38 3.76 -2.39 9.65
N PRO A 39 4.95 -2.00 10.12
CA PRO A 39 6.06 -1.71 9.22
C PRO A 39 6.42 -2.90 8.33
N SER A 40 6.69 -2.63 7.07
CA SER A 40 7.08 -3.65 6.10
C SER A 40 8.07 -3.04 5.11
N LEU A 41 9.25 -3.65 5.00
CA LEU A 41 10.26 -3.21 4.04
C LEU A 41 9.76 -3.39 2.61
N GLY A 42 9.06 -4.50 2.34
CA GLY A 42 8.53 -4.79 1.02
C GLY A 42 7.49 -3.78 0.59
N VAL A 43 6.56 -3.43 1.48
CA VAL A 43 5.52 -2.44 1.18
C VAL A 43 6.15 -1.07 0.92
N GLY A 44 7.15 -0.67 1.72
CA GLY A 44 7.87 0.58 1.48
C GLY A 44 8.51 0.63 0.10
N TYR A 45 9.15 -0.45 -0.31
CA TYR A 45 9.74 -0.55 -1.64
C TYR A 45 8.66 -0.44 -2.73
N GLU A 46 7.55 -1.15 -2.56
CA GLU A 46 6.46 -1.13 -3.53
C GLU A 46 5.86 0.25 -3.69
N LEU A 47 5.70 1.00 -2.59
CA LEU A 47 5.20 2.37 -2.64
C LEU A 47 6.13 3.29 -3.40
N ALA A 48 7.44 3.19 -3.17
CA ALA A 48 8.43 3.98 -3.90
C ALA A 48 8.45 3.62 -5.39
N TYR A 49 8.31 2.33 -5.69
CA TYR A 49 8.23 1.86 -7.07
C TYR A 49 6.99 2.44 -7.77
N ALA A 50 5.85 2.41 -7.09
CA ALA A 50 4.61 2.96 -7.62
C ALA A 50 4.70 4.47 -7.85
N GLU A 51 5.33 5.18 -6.93
CA GLU A 51 5.58 6.61 -7.08
C GLU A 51 6.39 6.90 -8.34
N LYS A 52 7.45 6.13 -8.56
CA LYS A 52 8.31 6.29 -9.73
C LYS A 52 7.54 6.08 -11.03
N MET A 53 6.55 5.18 -11.02
CA MET A 53 5.71 4.92 -12.17
C MET A 53 4.54 5.90 -12.31
N GLY A 54 4.39 6.84 -11.39
CA GLY A 54 3.29 7.81 -11.42
C GLY A 54 1.94 7.24 -11.03
N LYS A 55 1.91 6.11 -10.31
CA LYS A 55 0.64 5.52 -9.85
C LYS A 55 0.17 6.24 -8.60
N PRO A 56 -1.11 6.68 -8.54
CA PRO A 56 -1.66 7.25 -7.30
C PRO A 56 -1.57 6.24 -6.17
N CYS A 57 -1.06 6.68 -5.01
CA CYS A 57 -0.89 5.83 -3.84
C CYS A 57 -1.69 6.38 -2.67
N HIS A 58 -2.55 5.55 -2.09
CA HIS A 58 -3.34 5.89 -0.92
C HIS A 58 -2.91 4.99 0.23
N ILE A 59 -2.41 5.60 1.30
CA ILE A 59 -1.82 4.90 2.43
C ILE A 59 -2.72 5.05 3.64
N PHE A 60 -3.15 3.93 4.19
CA PHE A 60 -3.99 3.88 5.39
C PHE A 60 -3.18 3.38 6.56
N TYR A 61 -3.38 3.95 7.74
CA TYR A 61 -2.78 3.42 8.95
C TYR A 61 -3.65 3.76 10.16
N ASP A 62 -3.63 2.85 11.14
CA ASP A 62 -4.35 3.03 12.40
C ASP A 62 -3.53 3.95 13.30
N ARG A 63 -3.97 5.19 13.45
CA ARG A 63 -3.24 6.21 14.20
C ARG A 63 -3.22 5.94 15.71
N THR A 64 -4.08 5.04 16.17
CA THR A 64 -4.08 4.66 17.59
C THR A 64 -3.01 3.62 17.92
N LYS A 65 -2.45 2.95 16.89
CA LYS A 65 -1.50 1.85 17.05
C LYS A 65 -0.08 2.20 16.64
N THR A 66 0.07 3.14 15.73
CA THR A 66 1.39 3.44 15.18
C THR A 66 1.51 4.89 14.74
N GLN A 67 2.75 5.31 14.60
CA GLN A 67 3.12 6.55 13.94
C GLN A 67 3.79 6.16 12.63
N LEU A 68 3.27 6.68 11.54
CA LEU A 68 3.77 6.31 10.21
C LEU A 68 5.18 6.87 9.98
N SER A 69 5.98 6.15 9.20
CA SER A 69 7.32 6.60 8.84
C SER A 69 7.30 7.98 8.20
N ALA A 70 8.24 8.83 8.59
CA ALA A 70 8.41 10.16 7.99
C ALA A 70 8.70 10.10 6.49
N MET A 71 9.25 8.99 6.00
CA MET A 71 9.48 8.80 4.57
C MET A 71 8.18 8.74 3.79
N LEU A 72 7.07 8.40 4.45
CA LEU A 72 5.75 8.38 3.83
C LEU A 72 4.99 9.66 4.11
N THR A 73 4.90 10.08 5.38
CA THR A 73 4.13 11.27 5.76
C THR A 73 4.76 12.55 5.22
N GLY A 74 6.08 12.58 5.05
CA GLY A 74 6.80 13.75 4.53
C GLY A 74 6.78 13.87 3.02
N ASN A 75 6.29 12.86 2.31
CA ASN A 75 6.27 12.88 0.85
C ASN A 75 4.89 13.33 0.36
N PRO A 76 4.78 14.52 -0.25
CA PRO A 76 3.49 15.05 -0.70
C PRO A 76 2.86 14.26 -1.84
N TYR A 77 3.60 13.35 -2.46
CA TYR A 77 3.05 12.50 -3.50
C TYR A 77 1.99 11.54 -2.96
N PHE A 78 2.20 11.02 -1.74
CA PHE A 78 1.31 10.02 -1.16
C PHE A 78 0.09 10.68 -0.53
N HIS A 79 -1.08 10.04 -0.69
CA HIS A 79 -2.31 10.43 -0.01
C HIS A 79 -2.39 9.64 1.30
N ILE A 80 -2.21 10.32 2.43
CA ILE A 80 -2.14 9.68 3.75
C ILE A 80 -3.52 9.75 4.41
N HIS A 81 -4.03 8.60 4.82
CA HIS A 81 -5.35 8.46 5.44
C HIS A 81 -5.23 7.82 6.83
N PRO A 82 -5.01 8.63 7.88
CA PRO A 82 -5.05 8.07 9.23
C PRO A 82 -6.47 7.69 9.59
N TYR A 83 -6.65 6.58 10.29
CA TYR A 83 -7.97 6.15 10.71
C TYR A 83 -7.93 5.62 12.14
N GLU A 84 -9.10 5.55 12.76
CA GLU A 84 -9.29 4.95 14.09
C GLU A 84 -10.24 3.77 14.03
N THR A 85 -11.13 3.71 13.03
CA THR A 85 -12.09 2.63 12.83
C THR A 85 -12.07 2.16 11.39
N GLU A 86 -12.44 0.89 11.19
CA GLU A 86 -12.50 0.31 9.83
C GLU A 86 -13.51 1.04 8.95
N GLU A 87 -14.57 1.55 9.54
CA GLU A 87 -15.60 2.29 8.80
C GLU A 87 -15.03 3.48 8.06
N GLN A 88 -14.06 4.15 8.67
CA GLN A 88 -13.38 5.28 8.04
C GLN A 88 -12.61 4.86 6.79
N ILE A 89 -12.01 3.66 6.80
CA ILE A 89 -11.33 3.11 5.63
C ILE A 89 -12.32 2.94 4.48
N TYR A 90 -13.46 2.32 4.76
CA TYR A 90 -14.46 2.03 3.74
C TYR A 90 -15.02 3.30 3.11
N ARG A 91 -15.22 4.35 3.89
CA ARG A 91 -15.70 5.64 3.38
C ARG A 91 -14.72 6.25 2.37
N VAL A 92 -13.43 6.20 2.69
CA VAL A 92 -12.42 6.75 1.79
C VAL A 92 -12.35 5.92 0.50
N ILE A 93 -12.36 4.60 0.62
CA ILE A 93 -12.30 3.70 -0.54
C ILE A 93 -13.51 3.93 -1.44
N ASP A 94 -14.70 4.04 -0.86
CA ASP A 94 -15.93 4.31 -1.62
C ASP A 94 -15.81 5.60 -2.41
N THR A 95 -15.29 6.66 -1.78
CA THR A 95 -15.07 7.94 -2.44
C THR A 95 -14.11 7.81 -3.61
N LEU A 96 -13.01 7.07 -3.42
CA LEU A 96 -12.02 6.86 -4.47
C LEU A 96 -12.62 6.11 -5.66
N LEU A 97 -13.44 5.12 -5.41
CA LEU A 97 -14.07 4.33 -6.47
C LEU A 97 -15.13 5.12 -7.22
N GLN A 98 -15.85 6.01 -6.55
CA GLN A 98 -16.89 6.83 -7.18
C GLN A 98 -16.31 7.89 -8.11
N ASN A 99 -15.07 8.32 -7.87
CA ASN A 99 -14.42 9.37 -8.64
C ASN A 99 -13.63 8.83 -9.84
N LYS A 100 -13.78 7.58 -10.16
CA LYS A 100 -13.09 6.96 -11.28
C LYS A 100 -13.76 7.25 -12.61
#